data_f798fe779955c5722b9e8baa164bb95a
#
_entry.id   f798fe779955c5722b9e8baa164bb95a
#
_cell.length_a   1.000
_cell.length_b   1.000
_cell.length_c   1.000
_cell.angle_alpha   90.00
_cell.angle_beta   90.00
_cell.angle_gamma   90.00
#
_symmetry.space_group_name_H-M   'P 1'
#
loop_
_entity.id
_entity.type
_entity.pdbx_description
1 polymer ?
#
loop_
_entity_poly.entity_id
_entity_poly.type
_entity_poly.pdbx_seq_one_letter_code
_entity_poly.pdbx_strand_id
1 'polypeptide(L)'
;MRKVYPKVIAAEIKQPEFPDLIRQFIDNQQHPDNVSNASISDLPMFYGKITTYSSALATFHAPSDNSGIGGMHRERIRAVKSWRHGPGRYDTVFVNTDSSADGMRGLDVARVRLFFSFSHDGVKYPCALVHWFSRVGDSPDDLTGMWVVYPDDDESPPSVIHLDSIVRAAHLLPVFGPERISTTLSFTDTLDRFRRFYVNRFVDHHAFETVF
;
A
#
# COMPACT_ATOMS: atom_id res chain seq x y z
N MET A 1 15.86 -12.28 0.55
CA MET A 1 14.88 -12.91 -0.38
C MET A 1 14.61 -14.34 0.06
N ARG A 2 13.36 -14.74 0.19
CA ARG A 2 12.96 -16.09 0.61
C ARG A 2 11.93 -16.62 -0.38
N LYS A 3 12.16 -17.83 -0.92
CA LYS A 3 11.26 -18.50 -1.85
C LYS A 3 10.41 -19.54 -1.11
N VAL A 4 9.08 -19.38 -1.12
CA VAL A 4 8.18 -20.13 -0.24
C VAL A 4 6.79 -20.29 -0.87
N TYR A 5 6.01 -21.28 -0.44
CA TYR A 5 4.61 -21.43 -0.86
C TYR A 5 3.70 -20.37 -0.21
N PRO A 6 2.67 -19.85 -0.93
CA PRO A 6 1.74 -18.83 -0.40
C PRO A 6 1.10 -19.21 0.94
N LYS A 7 0.69 -20.45 1.12
CA LYS A 7 0.09 -20.95 2.38
C LYS A 7 1.00 -20.77 3.61
N VAL A 8 2.33 -20.88 3.44
CA VAL A 8 3.28 -20.66 4.55
C VAL A 8 3.30 -19.20 4.94
N ILE A 9 3.32 -18.29 3.96
CA ILE A 9 3.27 -16.85 4.22
C ILE A 9 1.92 -16.45 4.80
N ALA A 10 0.81 -16.99 4.29
CA ALA A 10 -0.54 -16.75 4.81
C ALA A 10 -0.60 -16.96 6.34
N ALA A 11 -0.05 -18.07 6.82
CA ALA A 11 0.05 -18.36 8.26
C ALA A 11 0.96 -17.35 9.00
N GLU A 12 2.09 -16.97 8.39
CA GLU A 12 3.05 -16.04 8.99
C GLU A 12 2.52 -14.62 9.14
N ILE A 13 1.70 -14.14 8.18
CA ILE A 13 1.12 -12.78 8.18
C ILE A 13 -0.30 -12.75 8.74
N LYS A 14 -0.84 -13.90 9.16
CA LYS A 14 -2.21 -14.09 9.66
C LYS A 14 -3.28 -13.64 8.66
N GLN A 15 -3.08 -13.98 7.39
CA GLN A 15 -4.00 -13.71 6.29
C GLN A 15 -4.28 -15.03 5.55
N PRO A 16 -5.21 -15.85 6.02
CA PRO A 16 -5.50 -17.17 5.44
C PRO A 16 -5.95 -17.10 3.98
N GLU A 17 -6.59 -16.00 3.56
CA GLU A 17 -7.09 -15.74 2.20
C GLU A 17 -5.97 -15.43 1.20
N PHE A 18 -4.73 -15.19 1.65
CA PHE A 18 -3.64 -14.74 0.77
C PHE A 18 -3.41 -15.59 -0.48
N PRO A 19 -3.51 -16.94 -0.44
CA PRO A 19 -3.42 -17.75 -1.65
C PRO A 19 -4.55 -17.46 -2.67
N ASP A 20 -5.76 -17.18 -2.20
CA ASP A 20 -6.91 -16.88 -3.05
C ASP A 20 -6.83 -15.45 -3.62
N LEU A 21 -6.27 -14.51 -2.86
CA LEU A 21 -5.96 -13.16 -3.36
C LEU A 21 -4.95 -13.17 -4.51
N ILE A 22 -3.96 -14.08 -4.49
CA ILE A 22 -3.05 -14.28 -5.63
C ILE A 22 -3.81 -14.80 -6.85
N ARG A 23 -4.72 -15.75 -6.66
CA ARG A 23 -5.56 -16.31 -7.74
C ARG A 23 -6.47 -15.24 -8.34
N GLN A 24 -7.10 -14.42 -7.49
CA GLN A 24 -7.92 -13.29 -7.92
C GLN A 24 -7.10 -12.26 -8.69
N PHE A 25 -5.88 -11.96 -8.23
CA PHE A 25 -4.97 -11.08 -8.97
C PHE A 25 -4.64 -11.64 -10.36
N ILE A 26 -4.36 -12.95 -10.49
CA ILE A 26 -4.09 -13.59 -11.78
C ILE A 26 -5.30 -13.46 -12.70
N ASP A 27 -6.49 -13.74 -12.20
CA ASP A 27 -7.74 -13.64 -12.97
C ASP A 27 -7.96 -12.21 -13.49
N ASN A 28 -7.80 -11.20 -12.62
CA ASN A 28 -7.89 -9.78 -13.00
C ASN A 28 -6.85 -9.38 -14.07
N GLN A 29 -5.65 -9.99 -14.05
CA GLN A 29 -4.63 -9.72 -15.10
C GLN A 29 -5.00 -10.38 -16.43
N GLN A 30 -5.71 -11.52 -16.41
CA GLN A 30 -6.14 -12.21 -17.63
C GLN A 30 -7.43 -11.61 -18.22
N HIS A 31 -8.25 -10.97 -17.39
CA HIS A 31 -9.56 -10.40 -17.76
C HIS A 31 -9.71 -8.94 -17.29
N PRO A 32 -8.88 -8.00 -17.79
CA PRO A 32 -8.85 -6.62 -17.28
C PRO A 32 -10.16 -5.86 -17.49
N ASP A 33 -10.91 -6.19 -18.54
CA ASP A 33 -12.21 -5.54 -18.87
C ASP A 33 -13.39 -6.13 -18.10
N ASN A 34 -13.19 -7.22 -17.39
CA ASN A 34 -14.25 -7.93 -16.68
C ASN A 34 -13.82 -8.15 -15.23
N VAL A 35 -14.07 -7.14 -14.37
CA VAL A 35 -13.88 -7.32 -12.91
C VAL A 35 -14.81 -8.47 -12.51
N SER A 36 -14.24 -9.68 -12.49
CA SER A 36 -15.02 -10.88 -12.31
C SER A 36 -15.52 -10.96 -10.87
N ASN A 37 -16.84 -11.01 -10.71
CA ASN A 37 -17.48 -11.56 -9.51
C ASN A 37 -17.36 -13.10 -9.51
N ALA A 38 -16.24 -13.62 -10.04
CA ALA A 38 -16.03 -15.06 -10.12
C ALA A 38 -16.02 -15.66 -8.72
N SER A 39 -16.70 -16.77 -8.56
CA SER A 39 -16.61 -17.56 -7.34
C SER A 39 -15.15 -18.00 -7.13
N ILE A 40 -14.71 -18.11 -5.88
CA ILE A 40 -13.34 -18.60 -5.53
C ILE A 40 -13.04 -19.95 -6.21
N SER A 41 -14.07 -20.78 -6.44
CA SER A 41 -13.94 -22.06 -7.16
C SER A 41 -13.49 -21.90 -8.62
N ASP A 42 -13.85 -20.81 -9.26
CA ASP A 42 -13.67 -20.58 -10.70
C ASP A 42 -12.35 -19.86 -11.02
N LEU A 43 -11.68 -19.35 -9.97
CA LEU A 43 -10.39 -18.65 -10.11
C LEU A 43 -9.27 -19.61 -10.58
N PRO A 44 -8.33 -19.13 -11.40
CA PRO A 44 -7.21 -19.92 -11.88
C PRO A 44 -6.38 -20.50 -10.72
N MET A 45 -5.92 -21.73 -10.85
CA MET A 45 -5.15 -22.41 -9.80
C MET A 45 -3.69 -21.93 -9.84
N PHE A 46 -3.14 -21.61 -8.66
CA PHE A 46 -1.74 -21.25 -8.51
C PHE A 46 -1.02 -22.22 -7.57
N TYR A 47 -0.09 -23.00 -8.10
CA TYR A 47 0.72 -23.99 -7.36
C TYR A 47 2.17 -23.54 -7.17
N GLY A 48 2.52 -22.36 -7.67
CA GLY A 48 3.88 -21.84 -7.67
C GLY A 48 4.36 -21.40 -6.28
N LYS A 49 5.68 -21.18 -6.19
CA LYS A 49 6.29 -20.51 -5.05
C LYS A 49 6.37 -19.02 -5.32
N ILE A 50 6.24 -18.23 -4.27
CA ILE A 50 6.49 -16.79 -4.27
C ILE A 50 7.87 -16.48 -3.71
N THR A 51 8.45 -15.37 -4.11
CA THR A 51 9.67 -14.82 -3.50
C THR A 51 9.30 -13.56 -2.73
N THR A 52 9.63 -13.50 -1.43
CA THR A 52 9.31 -12.36 -0.57
C THR A 52 10.48 -11.39 -0.45
N TYR A 53 10.16 -10.10 -0.28
CA TYR A 53 11.12 -9.00 -0.14
C TYR A 53 10.75 -8.14 1.07
N SER A 54 11.76 -7.54 1.68
CA SER A 54 11.59 -6.65 2.84
C SER A 54 11.30 -5.19 2.46
N SER A 55 11.55 -4.82 1.21
CA SER A 55 11.34 -3.46 0.70
C SER A 55 11.29 -3.42 -0.80
N ALA A 56 10.69 -2.37 -1.34
CA ALA A 56 10.78 -1.94 -2.72
C ALA A 56 11.39 -0.54 -2.82
N LEU A 57 11.81 -0.15 -4.01
CA LEU A 57 12.27 1.20 -4.33
C LEU A 57 11.24 1.83 -5.28
N ALA A 58 10.62 2.92 -4.86
CA ALA A 58 9.92 3.82 -5.75
C ALA A 58 10.95 4.78 -6.37
N THR A 59 10.84 5.01 -7.67
CA THR A 59 11.65 5.99 -8.38
C THR A 59 10.70 6.89 -9.14
N PHE A 60 10.74 8.19 -8.88
CA PHE A 60 9.84 9.17 -9.47
C PHE A 60 10.59 10.45 -9.86
N HIS A 61 10.00 11.21 -10.77
CA HIS A 61 10.53 12.49 -11.23
C HIS A 61 9.94 13.63 -10.40
N ALA A 62 10.78 14.38 -9.72
CA ALA A 62 10.42 15.53 -8.88
C ALA A 62 11.30 16.73 -9.27
N PRO A 63 10.99 17.41 -10.40
CA PRO A 63 11.85 18.47 -10.96
C PRO A 63 11.98 19.69 -10.06
N SER A 64 11.01 19.93 -9.19
CA SER A 64 11.03 21.02 -8.20
C SER A 64 11.96 20.74 -7.01
N ASP A 65 12.45 19.51 -6.84
CA ASP A 65 13.39 19.14 -5.80
C ASP A 65 14.80 18.92 -6.40
N ASN A 66 15.69 19.88 -6.18
CA ASN A 66 17.05 19.87 -6.72
C ASN A 66 17.98 18.83 -6.06
N SER A 67 17.54 18.06 -5.08
CA SER A 67 18.36 17.07 -4.37
C SER A 67 18.65 15.80 -5.19
N GLY A 68 17.89 15.55 -6.24
CA GLY A 68 18.04 14.38 -7.13
C GLY A 68 18.84 14.68 -8.40
N ILE A 69 19.53 13.67 -8.95
CA ILE A 69 20.22 13.81 -10.25
C ILE A 69 19.18 13.87 -11.37
N GLY A 70 19.13 15.00 -12.08
CA GLY A 70 18.16 15.23 -13.16
C GLY A 70 16.70 15.22 -12.68
N GLY A 71 16.44 15.59 -11.41
CA GLY A 71 15.10 15.58 -10.82
C GLY A 71 14.58 14.18 -10.46
N MET A 72 15.40 13.13 -10.57
CA MET A 72 14.99 11.77 -10.21
C MET A 72 15.26 11.48 -8.73
N HIS A 73 14.22 11.04 -8.05
CA HIS A 73 14.28 10.65 -6.63
C HIS A 73 14.05 9.16 -6.44
N ARG A 74 14.67 8.63 -5.38
CA ARG A 74 14.48 7.24 -4.94
C ARG A 74 14.06 7.19 -3.49
N GLU A 75 12.96 6.50 -3.25
CA GLU A 75 12.42 6.29 -1.93
C GLU A 75 12.31 4.79 -1.63
N ARG A 76 12.73 4.40 -0.41
CA ARG A 76 12.64 3.00 0.00
C ARG A 76 11.41 2.79 0.87
N ILE A 77 10.46 2.00 0.36
CA ILE A 77 9.24 1.56 1.02
C ILE A 77 9.49 0.21 1.67
N ARG A 78 9.09 0.01 2.92
CA ARG A 78 9.38 -1.18 3.73
C ARG A 78 8.13 -1.91 4.16
N ALA A 79 8.24 -3.24 4.20
CA ALA A 79 7.24 -4.14 4.79
C ALA A 79 8.00 -5.27 5.49
N VAL A 80 8.30 -5.09 6.78
CA VAL A 80 9.13 -6.02 7.56
C VAL A 80 8.54 -6.23 8.95
N LYS A 81 8.64 -7.46 9.45
CA LYS A 81 8.16 -7.85 10.79
C LYS A 81 9.03 -7.32 11.93
N SER A 82 10.27 -6.95 11.66
CA SER A 82 11.17 -6.31 12.62
C SER A 82 12.06 -5.32 11.89
N TRP A 83 12.15 -4.10 12.43
CA TRP A 83 12.98 -3.04 11.92
C TRP A 83 13.99 -2.61 12.99
N ARG A 84 15.30 -2.68 12.66
CA ARG A 84 16.40 -2.30 13.57
C ARG A 84 16.31 -2.97 14.96
N HIS A 85 15.98 -4.27 14.99
CA HIS A 85 15.75 -5.07 16.20
C HIS A 85 14.53 -4.64 17.04
N GLY A 86 13.68 -3.77 16.50
CA GLY A 86 12.46 -3.29 17.12
C GLY A 86 11.20 -3.87 16.45
N PRO A 87 10.04 -3.21 16.66
CA PRO A 87 8.77 -3.58 16.04
C PRO A 87 8.80 -3.62 14.52
N GLY A 88 7.77 -4.22 13.94
CA GLY A 88 7.58 -4.27 12.48
C GLY A 88 7.41 -2.86 11.88
N ARG A 89 7.86 -2.69 10.64
CA ARG A 89 7.65 -1.47 9.87
C ARG A 89 6.92 -1.80 8.58
N TYR A 90 5.75 -1.19 8.40
CA TYR A 90 4.85 -1.35 7.27
C TYR A 90 4.47 0.04 6.78
N ASP A 91 5.20 0.50 5.76
CA ASP A 91 5.03 1.85 5.23
C ASP A 91 3.69 1.96 4.47
N THR A 92 3.13 3.16 4.45
CA THR A 92 1.97 3.54 3.65
C THR A 92 2.41 4.11 2.31
N VAL A 93 1.59 3.92 1.27
CA VAL A 93 1.89 4.26 -0.12
C VAL A 93 0.70 4.91 -0.79
N PHE A 94 0.98 5.72 -1.81
CA PHE A 94 0.00 6.11 -2.82
C PHE A 94 -0.02 5.06 -3.92
N VAL A 95 -1.22 4.62 -4.26
CA VAL A 95 -1.49 3.66 -5.33
C VAL A 95 -2.30 4.37 -6.40
N ASN A 96 -1.84 4.33 -7.65
CA ASN A 96 -2.62 4.81 -8.78
C ASN A 96 -3.74 3.80 -9.06
N THR A 97 -4.99 4.23 -8.84
CA THR A 97 -6.21 3.45 -9.04
C THR A 97 -7.05 3.98 -10.19
N ASP A 98 -6.87 5.25 -10.56
CA ASP A 98 -7.48 5.86 -11.74
C ASP A 98 -6.49 6.83 -12.41
N SER A 99 -5.87 6.39 -13.49
CA SER A 99 -4.89 7.20 -14.24
C SER A 99 -5.52 8.35 -15.05
N SER A 100 -6.85 8.42 -15.12
CA SER A 100 -7.57 9.50 -15.80
C SER A 100 -7.87 10.69 -14.89
N ALA A 101 -7.72 10.51 -13.57
CA ALA A 101 -7.98 11.54 -12.56
C ALA A 101 -6.68 12.06 -11.95
N ASP A 102 -6.66 13.36 -11.62
CA ASP A 102 -5.49 14.02 -11.04
C ASP A 102 -5.51 14.01 -9.50
N GLY A 103 -4.31 14.02 -8.93
CA GLY A 103 -4.10 14.10 -7.49
C GLY A 103 -4.75 12.96 -6.72
N MET A 104 -5.27 13.27 -5.54
CA MET A 104 -5.95 12.27 -4.68
C MET A 104 -7.25 11.71 -5.28
N ARG A 105 -7.75 12.23 -6.37
CA ARG A 105 -8.92 11.64 -7.04
C ARG A 105 -8.54 10.37 -7.80
N GLY A 106 -7.31 10.31 -8.33
CA GLY A 106 -6.76 9.14 -9.01
C GLY A 106 -5.88 8.25 -8.13
N LEU A 107 -5.65 8.64 -6.87
CA LEU A 107 -4.76 7.95 -5.94
C LEU A 107 -5.53 7.48 -4.72
N ASP A 108 -5.30 6.23 -4.32
CA ASP A 108 -5.72 5.73 -3.03
C ASP A 108 -4.52 5.48 -2.12
N VAL A 109 -4.77 5.50 -0.82
CA VAL A 109 -3.74 5.23 0.20
C VAL A 109 -3.86 3.79 0.64
N ALA A 110 -2.72 3.10 0.75
CA ALA A 110 -2.69 1.75 1.26
C ALA A 110 -1.47 1.50 2.17
N ARG A 111 -1.60 0.58 3.12
CA ARG A 111 -0.50 0.10 3.96
C ARG A 111 0.07 -1.19 3.40
N VAL A 112 1.34 -1.22 3.06
CA VAL A 112 1.98 -2.43 2.51
C VAL A 112 2.24 -3.43 3.61
N ARG A 113 1.70 -4.65 3.45
CA ARG A 113 1.86 -5.76 4.39
C ARG A 113 2.95 -6.74 3.95
N LEU A 114 3.15 -6.87 2.63
CA LEU A 114 4.15 -7.78 2.06
C LEU A 114 4.55 -7.31 0.66
N PHE A 115 5.84 -7.36 0.34
CA PHE A 115 6.33 -7.32 -1.03
C PHE A 115 6.71 -8.73 -1.47
N PHE A 116 6.25 -9.15 -2.64
CA PHE A 116 6.56 -10.45 -3.19
C PHE A 116 6.56 -10.46 -4.72
N SER A 117 7.07 -11.51 -5.31
CA SER A 117 6.91 -11.79 -6.72
C SER A 117 6.66 -13.27 -6.96
N PHE A 118 5.96 -13.58 -8.03
CA PHE A 118 5.75 -14.94 -8.52
C PHE A 118 5.80 -14.97 -10.04
N SER A 119 5.84 -16.18 -10.60
CA SER A 119 5.73 -16.38 -12.04
C SER A 119 4.53 -17.26 -12.33
N HIS A 120 3.74 -16.89 -13.33
CA HIS A 120 2.60 -17.63 -13.83
C HIS A 120 2.62 -17.55 -15.37
N ASP A 121 2.50 -18.68 -16.04
CA ASP A 121 2.53 -18.80 -17.51
C ASP A 121 3.74 -18.08 -18.18
N GLY A 122 4.91 -18.19 -17.55
CA GLY A 122 6.15 -17.58 -18.04
C GLY A 122 6.29 -16.09 -17.75
N VAL A 123 5.24 -15.42 -17.26
CA VAL A 123 5.25 -14.01 -16.86
C VAL A 123 5.60 -13.87 -15.40
N LYS A 124 6.47 -12.90 -15.07
CA LYS A 124 6.83 -12.58 -13.69
C LYS A 124 6.01 -11.37 -13.23
N TYR A 125 5.33 -11.54 -12.11
CA TYR A 125 4.50 -10.52 -11.46
C TYR A 125 5.16 -10.02 -10.17
N PRO A 126 5.73 -8.81 -10.15
CA PRO A 126 6.10 -8.13 -8.92
C PRO A 126 4.85 -7.53 -8.28
N CYS A 127 4.59 -7.88 -7.00
CA CYS A 127 3.34 -7.54 -6.34
C CYS A 127 3.56 -7.01 -4.92
N ALA A 128 2.55 -6.35 -4.40
CA ALA A 128 2.38 -6.02 -3.00
C ALA A 128 1.03 -6.52 -2.48
N LEU A 129 1.02 -7.01 -1.24
CA LEU A 129 -0.21 -7.19 -0.46
C LEU A 129 -0.42 -5.93 0.35
N VAL A 130 -1.60 -5.32 0.22
CA VAL A 130 -1.91 -4.03 0.84
C VAL A 130 -3.23 -4.08 1.60
N HIS A 131 -3.34 -3.27 2.66
CA HIS A 131 -4.59 -2.87 3.30
C HIS A 131 -4.90 -1.45 2.91
N TRP A 132 -6.13 -1.20 2.50
CA TRP A 132 -6.57 0.09 2.01
C TRP A 132 -6.93 1.07 3.13
N PHE A 133 -6.94 2.33 2.76
CA PHE A 133 -7.50 3.42 3.53
C PHE A 133 -8.56 4.12 2.70
N SER A 134 -9.76 4.24 3.24
CA SER A 134 -10.85 4.98 2.63
C SER A 134 -10.76 6.47 2.91
N ARG A 135 -11.18 7.28 1.95
CA ARG A 135 -11.23 8.76 2.10
C ARG A 135 -12.43 9.18 2.92
N VAL A 136 -12.26 10.23 3.71
CA VAL A 136 -13.35 10.91 4.41
C VAL A 136 -13.83 12.06 3.53
N GLY A 137 -14.99 11.87 2.90
CA GLY A 137 -15.57 12.88 1.99
C GLY A 137 -14.86 12.98 0.65
N ASP A 138 -15.28 13.95 -0.15
CA ASP A 138 -14.87 14.15 -1.54
C ASP A 138 -13.97 15.38 -1.74
N SER A 139 -13.55 16.00 -0.64
CA SER A 139 -12.70 17.20 -0.63
C SER A 139 -11.72 17.18 0.54
N PRO A 140 -10.58 17.90 0.44
CA PRO A 140 -9.69 18.11 1.56
C PRO A 140 -10.39 18.80 2.74
N ASP A 141 -9.85 18.62 3.94
CA ASP A 141 -10.27 19.32 5.15
C ASP A 141 -10.06 20.84 5.00
N ASP A 142 -11.09 21.63 5.29
CA ASP A 142 -11.12 23.08 5.04
C ASP A 142 -10.05 23.85 5.84
N LEU A 143 -9.66 23.35 7.01
CA LEU A 143 -8.70 24.04 7.88
C LEU A 143 -7.26 23.72 7.53
N THR A 144 -6.98 22.49 7.13
CA THR A 144 -5.61 22.03 6.87
C THR A 144 -5.27 21.93 5.40
N GLY A 145 -6.27 21.89 4.52
CA GLY A 145 -6.10 21.63 3.09
C GLY A 145 -5.57 20.23 2.78
N MET A 146 -5.60 19.32 3.76
CA MET A 146 -5.14 17.93 3.60
C MET A 146 -6.33 16.98 3.47
N TRP A 147 -6.19 15.97 2.65
CA TRP A 147 -7.15 14.86 2.61
C TRP A 147 -7.12 14.09 3.93
N VAL A 148 -8.27 13.59 4.34
CA VAL A 148 -8.40 12.73 5.52
C VAL A 148 -8.72 11.33 5.07
N VAL A 149 -8.00 10.34 5.63
CA VAL A 149 -8.22 8.92 5.36
C VAL A 149 -8.35 8.14 6.67
N TYR A 150 -8.99 6.99 6.60
CA TYR A 150 -9.08 6.04 7.71
C TYR A 150 -8.79 4.63 7.19
N PRO A 151 -8.14 3.76 8.00
CA PRO A 151 -7.93 2.38 7.60
C PRO A 151 -9.29 1.70 7.42
N ASP A 152 -9.39 0.91 6.36
CA ASP A 152 -10.57 0.07 6.18
C ASP A 152 -10.69 -0.92 7.35
N ASP A 153 -11.91 -1.35 7.64
CA ASP A 153 -12.19 -2.26 8.74
C ASP A 153 -11.44 -3.59 8.54
N ASP A 154 -11.12 -4.25 9.67
CA ASP A 154 -10.45 -5.57 9.67
C ASP A 154 -11.24 -6.64 8.89
N GLU A 155 -12.53 -6.43 8.64
CA GLU A 155 -13.39 -7.28 7.83
C GLU A 155 -13.19 -7.06 6.31
N SER A 156 -12.61 -5.92 5.91
CA SER A 156 -12.28 -5.64 4.51
C SER A 156 -11.05 -6.44 4.10
N PRO A 157 -11.17 -7.32 3.08
CA PRO A 157 -10.05 -8.17 2.69
C PRO A 157 -8.91 -7.31 2.12
N PRO A 158 -7.64 -7.65 2.43
CA PRO A 158 -6.50 -7.02 1.78
C PRO A 158 -6.51 -7.33 0.28
N SER A 159 -5.78 -6.55 -0.50
CA SER A 159 -5.68 -6.75 -1.95
C SER A 159 -4.24 -7.03 -2.38
N VAL A 160 -4.10 -7.86 -3.41
CA VAL A 160 -2.85 -8.01 -4.15
C VAL A 160 -2.87 -7.02 -5.32
N ILE A 161 -1.86 -6.15 -5.37
CA ILE A 161 -1.70 -5.16 -6.45
C ILE A 161 -0.37 -5.37 -7.16
N HIS A 162 -0.29 -4.94 -8.43
CA HIS A 162 0.97 -4.89 -9.14
C HIS A 162 1.88 -3.81 -8.54
N LEU A 163 3.18 -4.09 -8.44
CA LEU A 163 4.12 -3.15 -7.82
C LEU A 163 4.20 -1.80 -8.54
N ASP A 164 3.98 -1.78 -9.86
CA ASP A 164 4.05 -0.57 -10.67
C ASP A 164 2.89 0.40 -10.44
N SER A 165 1.79 -0.05 -9.80
CA SER A 165 0.72 0.86 -9.38
C SER A 165 1.10 1.70 -8.14
N ILE A 166 2.18 1.35 -7.44
CA ILE A 166 2.68 2.13 -6.31
C ILE A 166 3.48 3.33 -6.84
N VAL A 167 3.00 4.53 -6.57
CA VAL A 167 3.63 5.78 -6.99
C VAL A 167 4.81 6.14 -6.09
N ARG A 168 4.56 6.26 -4.79
CA ARG A 168 5.55 6.59 -3.76
C ARG A 168 5.01 6.30 -2.36
N ALA A 169 5.82 6.51 -1.30
CA ALA A 169 5.33 6.45 0.07
C ALA A 169 4.35 7.60 0.36
N ALA A 170 3.28 7.29 1.08
CA ALA A 170 2.34 8.24 1.63
C ALA A 170 2.72 8.54 3.09
N HIS A 171 2.85 9.82 3.44
CA HIS A 171 3.10 10.22 4.82
C HIS A 171 1.79 10.57 5.50
N LEU A 172 1.42 9.83 6.55
CA LEU A 172 0.18 10.01 7.28
C LEU A 172 0.44 10.65 8.65
N LEU A 173 -0.33 11.67 8.98
CA LEU A 173 -0.34 12.32 10.29
C LEU A 173 -1.63 11.96 11.01
N PRO A 174 -1.60 11.48 12.26
CA PRO A 174 -2.83 11.14 12.99
C PRO A 174 -3.69 12.38 13.22
N VAL A 175 -5.00 12.23 13.06
CA VAL A 175 -5.98 13.24 13.47
C VAL A 175 -6.21 13.09 14.96
N PHE A 176 -5.77 14.09 15.73
CA PHE A 176 -5.95 14.12 17.18
C PHE A 176 -7.36 14.63 17.49
N GLY A 177 -8.11 13.84 18.23
CA GLY A 177 -9.40 14.28 18.81
C GLY A 177 -9.20 15.06 20.11
N PRO A 178 -10.29 15.41 20.81
CA PRO A 178 -10.24 16.08 22.10
C PRO A 178 -9.74 15.18 23.24
N GLU A 179 -9.58 13.90 23.00
CA GLU A 179 -9.17 12.92 23.99
C GLU A 179 -7.68 13.04 24.33
N ARG A 180 -7.36 12.76 25.59
CA ARG A 180 -5.97 12.77 26.06
C ARG A 180 -5.19 11.62 25.42
N ILE A 181 -4.07 11.94 24.75
CA ILE A 181 -3.18 10.92 24.19
C ILE A 181 -2.52 10.16 25.33
N SER A 182 -2.50 8.82 25.22
CA SER A 182 -1.81 7.98 26.18
C SER A 182 -0.32 8.27 26.20
N THR A 183 0.27 8.42 27.38
CA THR A 183 1.72 8.60 27.55
C THR A 183 2.52 7.34 27.19
N THR A 184 1.87 6.20 26.99
CA THR A 184 2.47 4.93 26.57
C THR A 184 2.46 4.75 25.05
N LEU A 185 1.93 5.73 24.30
CA LEU A 185 1.90 5.66 22.84
C LEU A 185 3.32 5.72 22.29
N SER A 186 3.69 4.71 21.51
CA SER A 186 4.94 4.71 20.73
C SER A 186 4.67 5.20 19.31
N PHE A 187 5.67 5.83 18.68
CA PHE A 187 5.61 6.19 17.27
C PHE A 187 5.36 4.98 16.34
N THR A 188 5.71 3.78 16.78
CA THR A 188 5.49 2.53 16.04
C THR A 188 4.02 2.10 16.01
N ASP A 189 3.22 2.58 16.96
CA ASP A 189 1.84 2.15 17.14
C ASP A 189 0.84 3.13 16.49
N THR A 190 1.33 4.24 15.94
CA THR A 190 0.50 5.35 15.45
C THR A 190 -0.56 4.87 14.46
N LEU A 191 -0.16 4.09 13.44
CA LEU A 191 -1.08 3.60 12.41
C LEU A 191 -2.10 2.56 12.92
N ASP A 192 -1.88 1.98 14.10
CA ASP A 192 -2.75 0.97 14.71
C ASP A 192 -3.61 1.53 15.87
N ARG A 193 -3.34 2.78 16.29
CA ARG A 193 -4.02 3.42 17.43
C ARG A 193 -4.99 4.52 17.06
N PHE A 194 -4.72 5.24 15.97
CA PHE A 194 -5.58 6.33 15.51
C PHE A 194 -6.56 5.83 14.45
N ARG A 195 -7.75 6.44 14.42
CA ARG A 195 -8.83 6.07 13.52
C ARG A 195 -8.82 6.84 12.21
N ARG A 196 -8.18 8.04 12.19
CA ARG A 196 -8.14 8.92 11.03
C ARG A 196 -6.76 9.53 10.89
N PHE A 197 -6.40 9.86 9.65
CA PHE A 197 -5.09 10.41 9.32
C PHE A 197 -5.23 11.49 8.27
N TYR A 198 -4.51 12.59 8.45
CA TYR A 198 -4.24 13.52 7.37
C TYR A 198 -3.21 12.94 6.43
N VAL A 199 -3.46 13.06 5.12
CA VAL A 199 -2.50 12.78 4.07
C VAL A 199 -1.57 13.98 3.95
N ASN A 200 -0.35 13.86 4.47
CA ASN A 200 0.58 14.98 4.56
C ASN A 200 1.17 15.35 3.19
N ARG A 201 0.56 16.31 2.54
CA ARG A 201 1.05 16.89 1.28
C ARG A 201 2.28 17.80 1.46
N PHE A 202 2.60 18.21 2.69
CA PHE A 202 3.68 19.15 3.00
C PHE A 202 4.99 18.47 3.36
N VAL A 203 5.10 17.14 3.22
CA VAL A 203 6.33 16.39 3.56
C VAL A 203 7.49 16.75 2.62
N ASP A 204 7.21 16.99 1.36
CA ASP A 204 8.12 17.48 0.33
C ASP A 204 7.36 18.09 -0.87
N HIS A 205 8.07 18.75 -1.79
CA HIS A 205 7.48 19.40 -2.96
C HIS A 205 6.73 18.43 -3.86
N HIS A 206 7.28 17.26 -4.12
CA HIS A 206 6.63 16.28 -4.99
C HIS A 206 5.34 15.71 -4.36
N ALA A 207 5.31 15.51 -3.04
CA ALA A 207 4.08 15.13 -2.36
C ALA A 207 3.01 16.22 -2.50
N PHE A 208 3.41 17.50 -2.40
CA PHE A 208 2.50 18.62 -2.60
C PHE A 208 1.90 18.64 -4.00
N GLU A 209 2.70 18.38 -5.03
CA GLU A 209 2.25 18.32 -6.43
C GLU A 209 1.39 17.07 -6.71
N THR A 210 1.77 15.92 -6.11
CA THR A 210 1.12 14.62 -6.36
C THR A 210 -0.26 14.52 -5.70
N VAL A 211 -0.46 15.16 -4.54
CA VAL A 211 -1.67 15.03 -3.70
C VAL A 211 -2.70 16.14 -3.98
N PHE A 212 -2.37 17.09 -4.82
CA PHE A 212 -3.24 18.23 -5.14
C PHE A 212 -4.51 17.87 -5.91
#